data_cc2982258df93b9c7744c872fc5b3155
#
_entry.id   cc2982258df93b9c7744c872fc5b3155
#
_cell.length_a   1.000
_cell.length_b   1.000
_cell.length_c   1.000
_cell.angle_alpha   90.00
_cell.angle_beta   90.00
_cell.angle_gamma   90.00
#
_symmetry.space_group_name_H-M   'P 1'
#
loop_
_entity.id
_entity.type
_entity.pdbx_description
1 polymer ?
#
loop_
_entity_poly.entity_id
_entity_poly.type
_entity_poly.pdbx_seq_one_letter_code
_entity_poly.pdbx_strand_id
1 'polypeptide(L)'
;MTRAIIYATAGDPADVLEAAEIPDPPTPGPGQIQVEVRAFPIHPGDLVGVSFGPPHPGQHTVAGLEATGVVIATGPGVDTPAVGTRVTVFPSPGSWAQRINAAAEVAVPVPDSVGDDVAAQMVCNPLTALLLYRAAQQHFSVGFDGIIINNAANSSVGRLFTASAAHHQVATISVVRSADRARELAARYPNVPVVSTDSPDWVQQIRAIADGRPIPVALDPVGGITAGHLISLLSSGGTLITYGAIAQETIPLHASALLGREIGIRGLTIGRWLSGVAPERRASDIASVTAIAIALSAEFDVAGTYTLDQIAPAARHVNAPGKIGTVIVKV
;
A
#
# COMPACT_ATOMS: atom_id res chain seq x y z
N MET A 1 -9.19 -20.96 22.25
CA MET A 1 -8.30 -21.08 21.08
C MET A 1 -8.75 -20.08 20.02
N THR A 2 -7.82 -19.48 19.33
CA THR A 2 -8.06 -18.49 18.26
C THR A 2 -7.47 -19.02 16.96
N ARG A 3 -8.15 -18.85 15.83
CA ARG A 3 -7.59 -19.19 14.52
C ARG A 3 -6.78 -18.02 13.98
N ALA A 4 -5.61 -18.32 13.39
CA ALA A 4 -4.70 -17.33 12.85
C ALA A 4 -3.99 -17.87 11.61
N ILE A 5 -3.45 -16.95 10.81
CA ILE A 5 -2.55 -17.27 9.71
C ILE A 5 -1.12 -17.20 10.23
N ILE A 6 -0.44 -18.34 10.20
CA ILE A 6 0.93 -18.50 10.71
C ILE A 6 1.89 -18.95 9.63
N TYR A 7 3.18 -18.78 9.90
CA TYR A 7 4.29 -19.33 9.12
C TYR A 7 5.51 -19.56 10.02
N ALA A 8 6.36 -20.51 9.65
CA ALA A 8 7.55 -20.86 10.45
C ALA A 8 8.86 -20.86 9.64
N THR A 9 8.76 -20.75 8.32
CA THR A 9 9.91 -20.79 7.41
C THR A 9 9.80 -19.70 6.34
N ALA A 10 10.93 -19.33 5.75
CA ALA A 10 10.98 -18.54 4.53
C ALA A 10 10.46 -19.36 3.34
N GLY A 11 9.87 -18.71 2.35
CA GLY A 11 9.42 -19.39 1.13
C GLY A 11 8.34 -18.63 0.36
N ASP A 12 7.75 -19.28 -0.64
CA ASP A 12 6.58 -18.73 -1.31
C ASP A 12 5.44 -18.58 -0.30
N PRO A 13 4.87 -17.38 -0.13
CA PRO A 13 3.79 -17.16 0.83
C PRO A 13 2.59 -18.09 0.65
N ALA A 14 2.28 -18.49 -0.59
CA ALA A 14 1.19 -19.42 -0.86
C ALA A 14 1.46 -20.85 -0.39
N ASP A 15 2.72 -21.20 -0.14
CA ASP A 15 3.13 -22.54 0.29
C ASP A 15 3.47 -22.59 1.78
N VAL A 16 3.88 -21.46 2.40
CA VAL A 16 4.32 -21.42 3.80
C VAL A 16 3.29 -20.83 4.76
N LEU A 17 2.30 -20.07 4.25
CA LEU A 17 1.20 -19.56 5.08
C LEU A 17 0.15 -20.66 5.32
N GLU A 18 -0.25 -20.83 6.55
CA GLU A 18 -1.29 -21.80 6.95
C GLU A 18 -2.25 -21.22 7.98
N ALA A 19 -3.50 -21.65 7.93
CA ALA A 19 -4.49 -21.36 8.97
C ALA A 19 -4.36 -22.40 10.10
N ALA A 20 -4.11 -21.92 11.32
CA ALA A 20 -3.93 -22.79 12.48
C ALA A 20 -4.67 -22.29 13.72
N GLU A 21 -4.94 -23.18 14.67
CA GLU A 21 -5.37 -22.82 16.01
C GLU A 21 -4.17 -22.49 16.88
N ILE A 22 -4.23 -21.33 17.51
CA ILE A 22 -3.22 -20.86 18.47
C ILE A 22 -3.90 -20.55 19.82
N PRO A 23 -3.17 -20.42 20.92
CA PRO A 23 -3.73 -19.93 22.18
C PRO A 23 -4.42 -18.57 21.99
N ASP A 24 -5.52 -18.36 22.69
CA ASP A 24 -6.14 -17.03 22.74
C ASP A 24 -5.12 -15.99 23.25
N PRO A 25 -5.15 -14.75 22.73
CA PRO A 25 -4.32 -13.69 23.28
C PRO A 25 -4.68 -13.48 24.76
N PRO A 26 -3.69 -13.17 25.62
CA PRO A 26 -3.94 -12.92 27.03
C PRO A 26 -4.85 -11.70 27.21
N THR A 27 -5.37 -11.50 28.43
CA THR A 27 -6.05 -10.25 28.79
C THR A 27 -5.18 -9.04 28.40
N PRO A 28 -5.75 -8.00 27.75
CA PRO A 28 -4.96 -6.86 27.31
C PRO A 28 -4.28 -6.16 28.48
N GLY A 29 -2.98 -5.90 28.33
CA GLY A 29 -2.15 -5.19 29.29
C GLY A 29 -2.39 -3.67 29.27
N PRO A 30 -1.65 -2.91 30.11
CA PRO A 30 -1.76 -1.44 30.12
C PRO A 30 -1.56 -0.84 28.74
N GLY A 31 -2.44 0.07 28.32
CA GLY A 31 -2.41 0.72 27.01
C GLY A 31 -2.80 -0.17 25.82
N GLN A 32 -3.27 -1.39 26.05
CA GLN A 32 -3.70 -2.31 25.00
C GLN A 32 -5.22 -2.46 24.96
N ILE A 33 -5.71 -2.81 23.78
CA ILE A 33 -7.06 -3.27 23.51
C ILE A 33 -7.02 -4.69 22.98
N GLN A 34 -8.10 -5.43 23.17
CA GLN A 34 -8.34 -6.69 22.46
C GLN A 34 -9.38 -6.46 21.38
N VAL A 35 -9.07 -6.89 20.17
CA VAL A 35 -9.93 -6.73 19.01
C VAL A 35 -10.38 -8.09 18.50
N GLU A 36 -11.68 -8.24 18.32
CA GLU A 36 -12.27 -9.32 17.51
C GLU A 36 -12.23 -8.89 16.05
N VAL A 37 -11.33 -9.51 15.30
CA VAL A 37 -11.07 -9.15 13.90
C VAL A 37 -12.22 -9.63 13.02
N ARG A 38 -12.67 -8.80 12.10
CA ARG A 38 -13.69 -9.13 11.09
C ARG A 38 -13.09 -9.35 9.71
N ALA A 39 -12.06 -8.56 9.38
CA ALA A 39 -11.38 -8.66 8.11
C ALA A 39 -9.97 -8.10 8.18
N PHE A 40 -9.10 -8.59 7.31
CA PHE A 40 -7.78 -8.02 7.09
C PHE A 40 -7.42 -8.03 5.60
N PRO A 41 -6.57 -7.08 5.15
CA PRO A 41 -6.07 -7.05 3.79
C PRO A 41 -4.82 -7.92 3.66
N ILE A 42 -4.51 -8.33 2.44
CA ILE A 42 -3.18 -8.86 2.12
C ILE A 42 -2.49 -7.84 1.20
N HIS A 43 -1.50 -7.14 1.74
CA HIS A 43 -0.67 -6.24 0.94
C HIS A 43 0.52 -6.99 0.33
N PRO A 44 1.03 -6.61 -0.87
CA PRO A 44 2.26 -7.21 -1.41
C PRO A 44 3.44 -7.15 -0.43
N GLY A 45 3.52 -6.09 0.39
CA GLY A 45 4.56 -5.94 1.42
C GLY A 45 4.50 -7.00 2.52
N ASP A 46 3.31 -7.46 2.91
CA ASP A 46 3.15 -8.55 3.89
C ASP A 46 3.76 -9.84 3.33
N LEU A 47 3.47 -10.15 2.06
CA LEU A 47 3.98 -11.35 1.40
C LEU A 47 5.51 -11.32 1.21
N VAL A 48 6.07 -10.14 0.93
CA VAL A 48 7.53 -9.96 0.90
C VAL A 48 8.12 -10.26 2.27
N GLY A 49 7.51 -9.78 3.36
CA GLY A 49 7.92 -10.08 4.72
C GLY A 49 7.93 -11.60 5.00
N VAL A 50 6.88 -12.29 4.61
CA VAL A 50 6.77 -13.76 4.75
C VAL A 50 7.86 -14.49 3.96
N SER A 51 8.17 -14.03 2.74
CA SER A 51 9.19 -14.64 1.88
C SER A 51 10.59 -14.64 2.51
N PHE A 52 10.91 -13.66 3.37
CA PHE A 52 12.16 -13.63 4.12
C PHE A 52 12.16 -14.53 5.36
N GLY A 53 11.01 -15.06 5.75
CA GLY A 53 10.82 -15.92 6.92
C GLY A 53 10.52 -15.16 8.21
N PRO A 54 10.19 -15.93 9.28
CA PRO A 54 9.86 -15.34 10.57
C PRO A 54 11.09 -14.71 11.25
N PRO A 55 10.89 -13.74 12.16
CA PRO A 55 11.98 -13.13 12.93
C PRO A 55 12.82 -14.16 13.71
N HIS A 56 12.19 -15.26 14.13
CA HIS A 56 12.81 -16.36 14.85
C HIS A 56 12.60 -17.67 14.06
N PRO A 57 13.60 -18.12 13.31
CA PRO A 57 13.50 -19.34 12.50
C PRO A 57 13.05 -20.55 13.32
N GLY A 58 12.09 -21.32 12.78
CA GLY A 58 11.53 -22.49 13.44
C GLY A 58 10.46 -22.20 14.50
N GLN A 59 10.13 -20.94 14.76
CA GLN A 59 9.00 -20.56 15.59
C GLN A 59 7.84 -20.07 14.71
N HIS A 60 6.62 -20.51 15.04
CA HIS A 60 5.43 -20.00 14.39
C HIS A 60 5.24 -18.51 14.68
N THR A 61 5.09 -17.73 13.63
CA THR A 61 4.80 -16.30 13.70
C THR A 61 3.44 -16.05 13.06
N VAL A 62 2.58 -15.29 13.74
CA VAL A 62 1.31 -14.83 13.14
C VAL A 62 1.62 -13.71 12.15
N ALA A 63 1.08 -13.83 10.95
CA ALA A 63 1.28 -12.88 9.87
C ALA A 63 0.40 -11.61 10.04
N GLY A 64 0.67 -10.61 9.20
CA GLY A 64 -0.16 -9.41 9.03
C GLY A 64 0.28 -8.20 9.82
N LEU A 65 -0.19 -7.04 9.35
CA LEU A 65 0.17 -5.73 9.92
C LEU A 65 -1.05 -4.79 10.06
N GLU A 66 -2.13 -5.03 9.34
CA GLU A 66 -3.36 -4.25 9.34
C GLU A 66 -4.57 -5.18 9.47
N ALA A 67 -5.56 -4.79 10.27
CA ALA A 67 -6.84 -5.47 10.36
C ALA A 67 -7.94 -4.52 10.85
N THR A 68 -9.20 -4.85 10.53
CA THR A 68 -10.38 -4.19 11.09
C THR A 68 -11.21 -5.15 11.92
N GLY A 69 -11.84 -4.62 12.97
CA GLY A 69 -12.67 -5.42 13.86
C GLY A 69 -13.37 -4.58 14.92
N VAL A 70 -13.75 -5.22 16.00
CA VAL A 70 -14.46 -4.59 17.13
C VAL A 70 -13.65 -4.76 18.42
N VAL A 71 -13.52 -3.72 19.18
CA VAL A 71 -12.90 -3.78 20.52
C VAL A 71 -13.78 -4.60 21.44
N ILE A 72 -13.25 -5.70 22.00
CA ILE A 72 -13.97 -6.59 22.91
C ILE A 72 -13.51 -6.50 24.36
N ALA A 73 -12.31 -5.96 24.58
CA ALA A 73 -11.78 -5.66 25.93
C ALA A 73 -10.75 -4.53 25.87
N THR A 74 -10.59 -3.82 26.98
CA THR A 74 -9.57 -2.77 27.17
C THR A 74 -8.69 -3.10 28.36
N GLY A 75 -7.41 -2.80 28.23
CA GLY A 75 -6.45 -2.93 29.34
C GLY A 75 -6.46 -1.69 30.25
N PRO A 76 -5.73 -1.76 31.37
CA PRO A 76 -5.62 -0.63 32.29
C PRO A 76 -5.14 0.65 31.61
N GLY A 77 -5.78 1.79 31.94
CA GLY A 77 -5.42 3.11 31.40
C GLY A 77 -5.91 3.39 29.97
N VAL A 78 -6.79 2.54 29.41
CA VAL A 78 -7.40 2.76 28.10
C VAL A 78 -8.85 3.23 28.27
N ASP A 79 -9.09 4.50 28.04
CA ASP A 79 -10.42 5.12 28.00
C ASP A 79 -11.01 5.11 26.58
N THR A 80 -10.14 5.17 25.59
CA THR A 80 -10.50 5.17 24.16
C THR A 80 -9.52 4.31 23.35
N PRO A 81 -10.00 3.52 22.34
CA PRO A 81 -11.41 3.29 22.00
C PRO A 81 -12.11 2.39 23.04
N ALA A 82 -13.40 2.66 23.29
CA ALA A 82 -14.21 1.87 24.21
C ALA A 82 -14.57 0.50 23.63
N VAL A 83 -14.95 -0.45 24.50
CA VAL A 83 -15.54 -1.74 24.08
C VAL A 83 -16.77 -1.51 23.21
N GLY A 84 -16.88 -2.26 22.12
CA GLY A 84 -17.92 -2.13 21.09
C GLY A 84 -17.54 -1.17 19.95
N THR A 85 -16.47 -0.39 20.08
CA THR A 85 -16.03 0.49 18.99
C THR A 85 -15.46 -0.33 17.83
N ARG A 86 -15.91 -0.04 16.59
CA ARG A 86 -15.26 -0.54 15.38
C ARG A 86 -13.96 0.20 15.15
N VAL A 87 -12.90 -0.56 14.90
CA VAL A 87 -11.56 0.01 14.70
C VAL A 87 -10.82 -0.67 13.55
N THR A 88 -9.93 0.06 12.91
CA THR A 88 -8.83 -0.49 12.14
C THR A 88 -7.55 -0.30 12.95
N VAL A 89 -6.75 -1.35 13.08
CA VAL A 89 -5.48 -1.31 13.79
C VAL A 89 -4.32 -1.37 12.81
N PHE A 90 -3.40 -0.40 12.91
CA PHE A 90 -2.17 -0.32 12.10
C PHE A 90 -1.15 0.65 12.73
N PRO A 91 0.13 0.24 12.90
CA PRO A 91 0.67 -1.10 12.67
C PRO A 91 0.31 -2.06 13.80
N SER A 92 -0.10 -3.26 13.45
CA SER A 92 -0.41 -4.32 14.43
C SER A 92 0.19 -5.64 13.96
N PRO A 93 1.47 -5.93 14.25
CA PRO A 93 2.09 -7.19 13.90
C PRO A 93 1.29 -8.38 14.45
N GLY A 94 1.07 -9.41 13.62
CA GLY A 94 0.26 -10.55 13.99
C GLY A 94 -1.25 -10.32 13.86
N SER A 95 -1.67 -9.40 13.02
CA SER A 95 -3.08 -9.02 12.87
C SER A 95 -3.94 -10.02 12.08
N TRP A 96 -3.36 -11.03 11.44
CA TRP A 96 -4.14 -12.02 10.67
C TRP A 96 -4.63 -13.16 11.58
N ALA A 97 -5.46 -12.81 12.55
CA ALA A 97 -6.04 -13.74 13.51
C ALA A 97 -7.46 -13.31 13.90
N GLN A 98 -8.27 -14.24 14.44
CA GLN A 98 -9.63 -13.94 14.90
C GLN A 98 -9.64 -12.97 16.08
N ARG A 99 -8.66 -13.06 16.98
CA ARG A 99 -8.49 -12.16 18.12
C ARG A 99 -7.04 -11.74 18.25
N ILE A 100 -6.85 -10.47 18.53
CA ILE A 100 -5.52 -9.88 18.70
C ILE A 100 -5.51 -8.89 19.86
N ASN A 101 -4.36 -8.70 20.48
CA ASN A 101 -4.10 -7.53 21.29
C ASN A 101 -3.32 -6.51 20.48
N ALA A 102 -3.77 -5.27 20.49
CA ALA A 102 -3.12 -4.14 19.83
C ALA A 102 -2.93 -2.99 20.81
N ALA A 103 -1.94 -2.12 20.56
CA ALA A 103 -1.84 -0.86 21.30
C ALA A 103 -3.06 0.02 20.98
N ALA A 104 -3.66 0.63 21.98
CA ALA A 104 -4.82 1.49 21.80
C ALA A 104 -4.50 2.71 20.90
N GLU A 105 -3.26 3.21 20.95
CA GLU A 105 -2.78 4.35 20.16
C GLU A 105 -2.71 4.12 18.65
N VAL A 106 -2.70 2.86 18.21
CA VAL A 106 -2.71 2.51 16.77
C VAL A 106 -4.10 2.13 16.25
N ALA A 107 -5.11 2.19 17.10
CA ALA A 107 -6.48 1.91 16.75
C ALA A 107 -7.19 3.16 16.21
N VAL A 108 -7.64 3.07 14.98
CA VAL A 108 -8.36 4.13 14.27
C VAL A 108 -9.85 3.81 14.30
N PRO A 109 -10.69 4.63 14.94
CA PRO A 109 -12.13 4.42 14.91
C PRO A 109 -12.69 4.45 13.48
N VAL A 110 -13.54 3.48 13.16
CA VAL A 110 -14.18 3.34 11.85
C VAL A 110 -15.61 3.91 11.92
N PRO A 111 -15.95 4.93 11.13
CA PRO A 111 -17.32 5.44 11.07
C PRO A 111 -18.32 4.38 10.57
N ASP A 112 -19.57 4.45 11.01
CA ASP A 112 -20.62 3.50 10.62
C ASP A 112 -20.89 3.52 9.11
N SER A 113 -20.65 4.64 8.44
CA SER A 113 -20.77 4.79 6.99
C SER A 113 -19.70 4.04 6.19
N VAL A 114 -18.61 3.57 6.83
CA VAL A 114 -17.51 2.84 6.18
C VAL A 114 -17.69 1.34 6.37
N GLY A 115 -17.83 0.60 5.28
CA GLY A 115 -17.94 -0.88 5.31
C GLY A 115 -16.60 -1.54 5.69
N ASP A 116 -16.68 -2.79 6.16
CA ASP A 116 -15.49 -3.53 6.63
C ASP A 116 -14.44 -3.75 5.52
N ASP A 117 -14.85 -3.82 4.26
CA ASP A 117 -13.93 -3.98 3.12
C ASP A 117 -13.05 -2.75 2.90
N VAL A 118 -13.59 -1.54 3.10
CA VAL A 118 -12.82 -0.29 3.09
C VAL A 118 -12.01 -0.16 4.37
N ALA A 119 -12.64 -0.42 5.52
CA ALA A 119 -12.01 -0.32 6.83
C ALA A 119 -10.75 -1.19 6.93
N ALA A 120 -10.79 -2.41 6.38
CA ALA A 120 -9.67 -3.34 6.41
C ALA A 120 -8.39 -2.81 5.74
N GLN A 121 -8.50 -1.84 4.83
CA GLN A 121 -7.37 -1.31 4.04
C GLN A 121 -7.22 0.22 4.13
N MET A 122 -7.82 0.84 5.15
CA MET A 122 -7.97 2.29 5.20
C MET A 122 -6.73 3.05 5.71
N VAL A 123 -5.69 2.36 6.17
CA VAL A 123 -4.50 3.01 6.70
C VAL A 123 -3.26 2.76 5.84
N CYS A 124 -2.87 1.52 5.58
CA CYS A 124 -1.61 1.18 4.91
C CYS A 124 -1.52 1.78 3.49
N ASN A 125 -2.52 1.54 2.64
CA ASN A 125 -2.53 2.04 1.26
C ASN A 125 -2.61 3.57 1.17
N PRO A 126 -3.53 4.26 1.91
CA PRO A 126 -3.57 5.71 1.92
C PRO A 126 -2.30 6.35 2.51
N LEU A 127 -1.70 5.75 3.52
CA LEU A 127 -0.43 6.21 4.07
C LEU A 127 0.69 6.14 3.04
N THR A 128 0.77 5.04 2.31
CA THR A 128 1.75 4.91 1.22
C THR A 128 1.54 6.01 0.16
N ALA A 129 0.30 6.24 -0.27
CA ALA A 129 -0.03 7.29 -1.23
C ALA A 129 0.33 8.69 -0.71
N LEU A 130 0.04 8.99 0.57
CA LEU A 130 0.41 10.25 1.23
C LEU A 130 1.93 10.45 1.28
N LEU A 131 2.69 9.40 1.63
CA LEU A 131 4.15 9.46 1.69
C LEU A 131 4.76 9.67 0.30
N LEU A 132 4.22 9.01 -0.73
CA LEU A 132 4.61 9.21 -2.13
C LEU A 132 4.32 10.64 -2.60
N TYR A 133 3.13 11.17 -2.29
CA TYR A 133 2.77 12.54 -2.62
C TYR A 133 3.73 13.55 -1.98
N ARG A 134 4.04 13.39 -0.71
CA ARG A 134 5.02 14.25 -0.01
C ARG A 134 6.43 14.12 -0.56
N ALA A 135 6.84 12.92 -0.94
CA ALA A 135 8.15 12.71 -1.56
C ALA A 135 8.22 13.37 -2.94
N ALA A 136 7.13 13.33 -3.73
CA ALA A 136 7.03 14.03 -5.00
C ALA A 136 7.04 15.55 -4.83
N GLN A 137 6.37 16.08 -3.80
CA GLN A 137 6.34 17.53 -3.50
C GLN A 137 7.73 18.13 -3.25
N GLN A 138 8.72 17.35 -2.84
CA GLN A 138 10.10 17.82 -2.65
C GLN A 138 10.75 18.32 -3.96
N HIS A 139 10.16 17.95 -5.11
CA HIS A 139 10.59 18.38 -6.44
C HIS A 139 9.76 19.56 -6.99
N PHE A 140 8.80 20.08 -6.20
CA PHE A 140 7.98 21.22 -6.62
C PHE A 140 8.64 22.52 -6.20
N SER A 141 8.79 23.42 -7.15
CA SER A 141 9.18 24.82 -6.92
C SER A 141 7.96 25.74 -7.05
N VAL A 142 8.13 27.01 -6.70
CA VAL A 142 7.12 28.04 -6.98
C VAL A 142 6.91 28.10 -8.50
N GLY A 143 5.65 27.98 -8.93
CA GLY A 143 5.32 27.90 -10.35
C GLY A 143 5.62 26.55 -10.99
N PHE A 144 5.64 25.47 -10.21
CA PHE A 144 5.86 24.11 -10.70
C PHE A 144 4.92 23.77 -11.86
N ASP A 145 5.50 23.55 -13.03
CA ASP A 145 4.82 23.11 -14.26
C ASP A 145 5.33 21.73 -14.73
N GLY A 146 5.71 20.89 -13.80
CA GLY A 146 6.17 19.53 -14.08
C GLY A 146 5.03 18.53 -14.11
N ILE A 147 5.35 17.33 -14.61
CA ILE A 147 4.45 16.19 -14.66
C ILE A 147 5.04 15.04 -13.83
N ILE A 148 4.21 14.41 -13.03
CA ILE A 148 4.58 13.18 -12.31
C ILE A 148 4.12 11.98 -13.13
N ILE A 149 4.99 10.97 -13.30
CA ILE A 149 4.55 9.67 -13.83
C ILE A 149 4.17 8.77 -12.65
N ASN A 150 2.95 8.24 -12.69
CA ASN A 150 2.46 7.25 -11.73
C ASN A 150 2.34 5.88 -12.41
N ASN A 151 3.34 5.02 -12.22
CA ASN A 151 3.33 3.67 -12.76
C ASN A 151 2.49 2.72 -11.88
N ALA A 152 1.94 1.69 -12.50
CA ALA A 152 0.94 0.79 -11.91
C ALA A 152 -0.26 1.58 -11.33
N ALA A 153 -0.71 2.61 -12.06
CA ALA A 153 -1.70 3.56 -11.60
C ALA A 153 -3.06 2.95 -11.25
N ASN A 154 -3.34 1.72 -11.71
CA ASN A 154 -4.57 0.99 -11.39
C ASN A 154 -4.44 0.10 -10.13
N SER A 155 -3.30 0.11 -9.46
CA SER A 155 -3.16 -0.50 -8.13
C SER A 155 -3.87 0.33 -7.06
N SER A 156 -4.14 -0.25 -5.88
CA SER A 156 -4.79 0.46 -4.78
C SER A 156 -4.06 1.76 -4.41
N VAL A 157 -2.74 1.71 -4.26
CA VAL A 157 -1.90 2.90 -3.98
C VAL A 157 -1.89 3.86 -5.18
N GLY A 158 -1.76 3.33 -6.40
CA GLY A 158 -1.70 4.14 -7.63
C GLY A 158 -2.96 4.97 -7.86
N ARG A 159 -4.15 4.41 -7.60
CA ARG A 159 -5.43 5.13 -7.71
C ARG A 159 -5.59 6.19 -6.64
N LEU A 160 -5.26 5.86 -5.39
CA LEU A 160 -5.28 6.84 -4.30
C LEU A 160 -4.31 8.01 -4.58
N PHE A 161 -3.13 7.72 -5.16
CA PHE A 161 -2.22 8.77 -5.59
C PHE A 161 -2.82 9.61 -6.73
N THR A 162 -3.40 8.98 -7.76
CA THR A 162 -4.03 9.67 -8.90
C THR A 162 -5.17 10.58 -8.43
N ALA A 163 -6.06 10.09 -7.56
CA ALA A 163 -7.16 10.87 -7.00
C ALA A 163 -6.65 12.04 -6.16
N SER A 164 -5.63 11.82 -5.33
CA SER A 164 -5.00 12.86 -4.52
C SER A 164 -4.30 13.92 -5.38
N ALA A 165 -3.56 13.52 -6.40
CA ALA A 165 -2.90 14.43 -7.34
C ALA A 165 -3.92 15.28 -8.11
N ALA A 166 -5.01 14.68 -8.56
CA ALA A 166 -6.11 15.39 -9.24
C ALA A 166 -6.76 16.42 -8.31
N HIS A 167 -7.02 16.06 -7.05
CA HIS A 167 -7.57 16.99 -6.04
C HIS A 167 -6.65 18.19 -5.81
N HIS A 168 -5.36 17.99 -5.78
CA HIS A 168 -4.35 19.05 -5.61
C HIS A 168 -3.92 19.71 -6.92
N GLN A 169 -4.56 19.39 -8.04
CA GLN A 169 -4.25 19.93 -9.38
C GLN A 169 -2.79 19.69 -9.82
N VAL A 170 -2.20 18.59 -9.38
CA VAL A 170 -0.85 18.18 -9.80
C VAL A 170 -0.95 17.36 -11.09
N ALA A 171 -0.31 17.85 -12.15
CA ALA A 171 -0.29 17.17 -13.43
C ALA A 171 0.38 15.80 -13.30
N THR A 172 -0.34 14.77 -13.73
CA THR A 172 0.09 13.39 -13.62
C THR A 172 -0.19 12.62 -14.90
N ILE A 173 0.73 11.77 -15.34
CA ILE A 173 0.49 10.75 -16.36
C ILE A 173 0.43 9.40 -15.65
N SER A 174 -0.70 8.73 -15.80
CA SER A 174 -0.91 7.39 -15.27
C SER A 174 -0.42 6.34 -16.26
N VAL A 175 0.40 5.39 -15.78
CA VAL A 175 0.90 4.28 -16.59
C VAL A 175 0.31 2.98 -16.05
N VAL A 176 -0.26 2.19 -16.96
CA VAL A 176 -0.85 0.89 -16.66
C VAL A 176 -0.32 -0.17 -17.62
N ARG A 177 -0.53 -1.45 -17.33
CA ARG A 177 0.04 -2.53 -18.13
C ARG A 177 -0.70 -2.73 -19.46
N SER A 178 -2.04 -2.72 -19.47
CA SER A 178 -2.82 -3.09 -20.64
C SER A 178 -3.72 -1.97 -21.16
N ALA A 179 -4.03 -2.03 -22.45
CA ALA A 179 -4.93 -1.06 -23.11
C ALA A 179 -6.35 -1.07 -22.51
N ASP A 180 -6.87 -2.23 -22.08
CA ASP A 180 -8.18 -2.32 -21.41
C ASP A 180 -8.16 -1.55 -20.09
N ARG A 181 -7.11 -1.74 -19.29
CA ARG A 181 -6.93 -1.01 -18.03
C ARG A 181 -6.71 0.48 -18.23
N ALA A 182 -6.09 0.86 -19.35
CA ALA A 182 -5.98 2.28 -19.69
C ALA A 182 -7.35 2.90 -19.97
N ARG A 183 -8.22 2.20 -20.70
CA ARG A 183 -9.58 2.68 -20.97
C ARG A 183 -10.42 2.82 -19.70
N GLU A 184 -10.35 1.81 -18.81
CA GLU A 184 -11.07 1.84 -17.52
C GLU A 184 -10.61 3.01 -16.64
N LEU A 185 -9.30 3.19 -16.52
CA LEU A 185 -8.74 4.27 -15.68
C LEU A 185 -9.02 5.66 -16.27
N ALA A 186 -8.94 5.81 -17.59
CA ALA A 186 -9.27 7.06 -18.29
C ALA A 186 -10.76 7.43 -18.12
N ALA A 187 -11.66 6.45 -18.13
CA ALA A 187 -13.08 6.68 -17.85
C ALA A 187 -13.32 7.16 -16.40
N ARG A 188 -12.54 6.64 -15.44
CA ARG A 188 -12.62 7.04 -14.03
C ARG A 188 -12.01 8.42 -13.77
N TYR A 189 -10.93 8.78 -14.47
CA TYR A 189 -10.22 10.06 -14.35
C TYR A 189 -10.07 10.75 -15.70
N PRO A 190 -11.14 11.37 -16.26
CA PRO A 190 -11.15 11.88 -17.63
C PRO A 190 -10.08 12.96 -17.91
N ASN A 191 -9.61 13.65 -16.87
CA ASN A 191 -8.62 14.73 -16.99
C ASN A 191 -7.17 14.24 -16.72
N VAL A 192 -6.96 12.94 -16.50
CA VAL A 192 -5.63 12.37 -16.27
C VAL A 192 -5.25 11.52 -17.47
N PRO A 193 -4.20 11.90 -18.24
CA PRO A 193 -3.70 11.06 -19.32
C PRO A 193 -3.29 9.67 -18.83
N VAL A 194 -3.71 8.65 -19.56
CA VAL A 194 -3.39 7.24 -19.24
C VAL A 194 -2.70 6.60 -20.43
N VAL A 195 -1.56 5.97 -20.18
CA VAL A 195 -0.74 5.27 -21.18
C VAL A 195 -0.60 3.80 -20.81
N SER A 196 -0.69 2.90 -21.80
CA SER A 196 -0.50 1.47 -21.61
C SER A 196 0.89 1.02 -22.06
N THR A 197 1.58 0.22 -21.23
CA THR A 197 2.87 -0.38 -21.60
C THR A 197 2.77 -1.52 -22.62
N ASP A 198 1.56 -1.99 -22.96
CA ASP A 198 1.34 -2.91 -24.08
C ASP A 198 1.65 -2.27 -25.44
N SER A 199 1.56 -0.94 -25.54
CA SER A 199 1.92 -0.20 -26.75
C SER A 199 3.44 -0.13 -26.87
N PRO A 200 4.05 -0.55 -27.99
CA PRO A 200 5.52 -0.53 -28.13
C PRO A 200 6.10 0.89 -28.12
N ASP A 201 5.29 1.91 -28.38
CA ASP A 201 5.67 3.34 -28.41
C ASP A 201 5.23 4.10 -27.15
N TRP A 202 4.87 3.43 -26.06
CA TRP A 202 4.35 4.06 -24.84
C TRP A 202 5.26 5.15 -24.26
N VAL A 203 6.58 4.99 -24.39
CA VAL A 203 7.56 6.00 -23.96
C VAL A 203 7.44 7.28 -24.79
N GLN A 204 7.26 7.12 -26.10
CA GLN A 204 7.05 8.25 -27.02
C GLN A 204 5.71 8.93 -26.77
N GLN A 205 4.65 8.16 -26.47
CA GLN A 205 3.35 8.72 -26.08
C GLN A 205 3.48 9.59 -24.83
N ILE A 206 4.20 9.16 -23.80
CA ILE A 206 4.45 9.98 -22.59
C ILE A 206 5.18 11.28 -22.97
N ARG A 207 6.22 11.22 -23.82
CA ARG A 207 6.93 12.41 -24.28
C ARG A 207 6.02 13.39 -25.05
N ALA A 208 5.15 12.86 -25.89
CA ALA A 208 4.18 13.67 -26.63
C ALA A 208 3.15 14.34 -25.69
N ILE A 209 2.66 13.62 -24.68
CA ILE A 209 1.73 14.16 -23.67
C ILE A 209 2.43 15.22 -22.81
N ALA A 210 3.71 15.00 -22.47
CA ALA A 210 4.48 15.95 -21.68
C ALA A 210 4.73 17.26 -22.43
N ASP A 211 4.80 17.22 -23.77
CA ASP A 211 4.94 18.40 -24.64
C ASP A 211 6.04 19.38 -24.17
N GLY A 212 7.22 18.84 -23.87
CA GLY A 212 8.36 19.61 -23.38
C GLY A 212 8.31 19.99 -21.90
N ARG A 213 7.22 19.73 -21.19
CA ARG A 213 7.15 19.94 -19.73
C ARG A 213 8.10 18.99 -19.00
N PRO A 214 8.75 19.43 -17.92
CA PRO A 214 9.66 18.57 -17.17
C PRO A 214 8.93 17.42 -16.47
N ILE A 215 9.60 16.26 -16.38
CA ILE A 215 9.16 15.10 -15.62
C ILE A 215 10.15 14.89 -14.46
N PRO A 216 9.99 15.58 -13.34
CA PRO A 216 10.94 15.49 -12.23
C PRO A 216 10.80 14.21 -11.39
N VAL A 217 9.63 13.55 -11.44
CA VAL A 217 9.36 12.37 -10.60
C VAL A 217 8.64 11.29 -11.39
N ALA A 218 9.10 10.06 -11.24
CA ALA A 218 8.36 8.87 -11.58
C ALA A 218 8.19 7.98 -10.34
N LEU A 219 6.96 7.52 -10.08
CA LEU A 219 6.62 6.61 -9.00
C LEU A 219 6.51 5.21 -9.55
N ASP A 220 7.21 4.25 -8.96
CA ASP A 220 7.29 2.90 -9.51
C ASP A 220 7.27 1.81 -8.44
N PRO A 221 6.23 0.94 -8.42
CA PRO A 221 6.20 -0.25 -7.58
C PRO A 221 6.66 -1.52 -8.33
N VAL A 222 6.99 -1.43 -9.62
CA VAL A 222 7.18 -2.59 -10.49
C VAL A 222 8.64 -3.02 -10.55
N GLY A 223 9.55 -2.09 -10.83
CA GLY A 223 10.95 -2.42 -11.10
C GLY A 223 11.20 -2.87 -12.54
N GLY A 224 12.27 -3.64 -12.75
CA GLY A 224 12.62 -4.25 -14.03
C GLY A 224 12.80 -3.27 -15.17
N ILE A 225 12.54 -3.73 -16.39
CA ILE A 225 12.70 -2.96 -17.63
C ILE A 225 11.83 -1.69 -17.65
N THR A 226 10.64 -1.76 -17.05
CA THR A 226 9.72 -0.61 -16.99
C THR A 226 10.35 0.55 -16.20
N ALA A 227 10.98 0.27 -15.06
CA ALA A 227 11.69 1.29 -14.29
C ALA A 227 12.84 1.92 -15.08
N GLY A 228 13.57 1.13 -15.88
CA GLY A 228 14.60 1.64 -16.80
C GLY A 228 14.05 2.62 -17.83
N HIS A 229 12.89 2.32 -18.41
CA HIS A 229 12.20 3.24 -19.32
C HIS A 229 11.72 4.50 -18.62
N LEU A 230 11.14 4.39 -17.40
CA LEU A 230 10.72 5.55 -16.61
C LEU A 230 11.90 6.48 -16.31
N ILE A 231 13.07 5.93 -15.96
CA ILE A 231 14.30 6.71 -15.77
C ILE A 231 14.68 7.47 -17.05
N SER A 232 14.47 6.88 -18.23
CA SER A 232 14.75 7.54 -19.52
C SER A 232 13.88 8.77 -19.79
N LEU A 233 12.72 8.84 -19.16
CA LEU A 233 11.74 9.93 -19.28
C LEU A 233 11.99 11.09 -18.31
N LEU A 234 12.71 10.85 -17.22
CA LEU A 234 12.96 11.88 -16.20
C LEU A 234 13.74 13.06 -16.78
N SER A 235 13.43 14.25 -16.33
CA SER A 235 14.23 15.46 -16.57
C SER A 235 15.55 15.41 -15.81
N SER A 236 16.53 16.26 -16.16
CA SER A 236 17.75 16.43 -15.38
C SER A 236 17.42 16.78 -13.93
N GLY A 237 18.11 16.15 -12.98
CA GLY A 237 17.82 16.24 -11.55
C GLY A 237 16.57 15.47 -11.09
N GLY A 238 15.91 14.76 -12.01
CA GLY A 238 14.70 14.00 -11.68
C GLY A 238 14.96 12.73 -10.87
N THR A 239 13.92 12.19 -10.25
CA THR A 239 14.04 11.05 -9.34
C THR A 239 13.02 9.96 -9.65
N LEU A 240 13.47 8.72 -9.77
CA LEU A 240 12.62 7.54 -9.67
C LEU A 240 12.39 7.22 -8.18
N ILE A 241 11.15 7.24 -7.73
CA ILE A 241 10.78 6.80 -6.38
C ILE A 241 10.20 5.39 -6.50
N THR A 242 10.98 4.38 -6.09
CA THR A 242 10.49 3.00 -6.05
C THR A 242 9.90 2.69 -4.67
N TYR A 243 8.70 2.07 -4.66
CA TYR A 243 8.01 1.68 -3.43
C TYR A 243 7.53 0.23 -3.45
N GLY A 244 8.03 -0.54 -4.41
CA GLY A 244 7.78 -1.97 -4.57
C GLY A 244 8.78 -2.60 -5.53
N ALA A 245 8.69 -3.92 -5.69
CA ALA A 245 9.53 -4.70 -6.59
C ALA A 245 8.72 -5.87 -7.21
N ILE A 246 7.56 -5.55 -7.79
CA ILE A 246 6.60 -6.57 -8.28
C ILE A 246 7.23 -7.48 -9.34
N ALA A 247 8.07 -6.94 -10.23
CA ALA A 247 8.72 -7.72 -11.27
C ALA A 247 9.83 -8.64 -10.75
N GLN A 248 10.37 -8.36 -9.54
CA GLN A 248 11.53 -9.09 -8.96
C GLN A 248 12.75 -9.14 -9.91
N GLU A 249 12.89 -8.15 -10.77
CA GLU A 249 13.95 -8.04 -11.78
C GLU A 249 14.86 -6.87 -11.49
N THR A 250 16.10 -6.93 -12.00
CA THR A 250 17.02 -5.81 -11.94
C THR A 250 16.54 -4.64 -12.80
N ILE A 251 16.74 -3.41 -12.32
CA ILE A 251 16.50 -2.20 -13.11
C ILE A 251 17.68 -2.03 -14.07
N PRO A 252 17.48 -2.09 -15.40
CA PRO A 252 18.55 -1.85 -16.35
C PRO A 252 18.91 -0.35 -16.36
N LEU A 253 20.08 -0.03 -15.87
CA LEU A 253 20.55 1.35 -15.76
C LEU A 253 22.01 1.45 -16.17
N HIS A 254 22.29 2.34 -17.11
CA HIS A 254 23.66 2.69 -17.46
C HIS A 254 24.15 3.88 -16.62
N ALA A 255 25.33 3.77 -16.00
CA ALA A 255 25.88 4.80 -15.10
C ALA A 255 25.95 6.19 -15.75
N SER A 256 26.19 6.26 -17.07
CA SER A 256 26.20 7.53 -17.81
C SER A 256 24.86 8.26 -17.78
N ALA A 257 23.74 7.55 -17.64
CA ALA A 257 22.42 8.17 -17.52
C ALA A 257 22.25 8.89 -16.18
N LEU A 258 22.86 8.34 -15.11
CA LEU A 258 22.90 9.01 -13.80
C LEU A 258 23.77 10.27 -13.86
N LEU A 259 25.00 10.14 -14.38
CA LEU A 259 25.97 11.24 -14.41
C LEU A 259 25.54 12.38 -15.31
N GLY A 260 25.11 12.07 -16.55
CA GLY A 260 24.80 13.10 -17.57
C GLY A 260 23.56 13.92 -17.27
N ARG A 261 22.64 13.42 -16.43
CA ARG A 261 21.37 14.09 -16.09
C ARG A 261 21.13 14.22 -14.60
N GLU A 262 22.09 13.82 -13.75
CA GLU A 262 21.99 13.88 -12.28
C GLU A 262 20.72 13.16 -11.73
N ILE A 263 20.38 12.01 -12.32
CA ILE A 263 19.19 11.26 -11.96
C ILE A 263 19.33 10.62 -10.58
N GLY A 264 18.30 10.79 -9.74
CA GLY A 264 18.18 10.10 -8.45
C GLY A 264 17.35 8.81 -8.56
N ILE A 265 17.69 7.81 -7.74
CA ILE A 265 16.83 6.65 -7.46
C ILE A 265 16.67 6.56 -5.96
N ARG A 266 15.43 6.51 -5.49
CA ARG A 266 15.11 6.51 -4.06
C ARG A 266 14.08 5.44 -3.73
N GLY A 267 14.38 4.59 -2.74
CA GLY A 267 13.38 3.71 -2.14
C GLY A 267 12.49 4.46 -1.16
N LEU A 268 11.20 4.14 -1.14
CA LEU A 268 10.24 4.60 -0.16
C LEU A 268 9.49 3.40 0.42
N THR A 269 9.53 3.26 1.75
CA THR A 269 8.80 2.20 2.46
C THR A 269 8.08 2.78 3.68
N ILE A 270 6.97 2.16 4.04
CA ILE A 270 6.27 2.43 5.31
C ILE A 270 7.17 2.11 6.50
N GLY A 271 8.06 1.11 6.39
CA GLY A 271 8.97 0.71 7.45
C GLY A 271 9.76 1.86 8.05
N ARG A 272 10.24 2.79 7.21
CA ARG A 272 10.93 4.00 7.68
C ARG A 272 10.00 4.96 8.45
N TRP A 273 8.75 5.06 8.05
CA TRP A 273 7.74 5.83 8.79
C TRP A 273 7.44 5.16 10.13
N LEU A 274 7.28 3.83 10.16
CA LEU A 274 7.04 3.07 11.39
C LEU A 274 8.15 3.23 12.44
N SER A 275 9.41 3.26 12.01
CA SER A 275 10.57 3.27 12.89
C SER A 275 11.08 4.67 13.26
N GLY A 276 10.70 5.71 12.54
CA GLY A 276 11.38 7.02 12.64
C GLY A 276 10.48 8.24 12.74
N VAL A 277 9.15 8.10 12.68
CA VAL A 277 8.27 9.25 12.75
C VAL A 277 7.92 9.61 14.21
N ALA A 278 7.96 10.91 14.54
CA ALA A 278 7.56 11.38 15.85
C ALA A 278 6.06 11.10 16.13
N PRO A 279 5.66 10.86 17.39
CA PRO A 279 4.27 10.50 17.74
C PRO A 279 3.23 11.49 17.23
N GLU A 280 3.49 12.80 17.35
CA GLU A 280 2.58 13.87 16.92
C GLU A 280 2.38 13.85 15.40
N ARG A 281 3.46 13.59 14.65
CA ARG A 281 3.40 13.43 13.21
C ARG A 281 2.66 12.17 12.82
N ARG A 282 2.86 11.06 13.55
CA ARG A 282 2.13 9.81 13.35
C ARG A 282 0.63 10.03 13.52
N ALA A 283 0.20 10.68 14.60
CA ALA A 283 -1.21 10.99 14.84
C ALA A 283 -1.80 11.86 13.72
N SER A 284 -1.09 12.90 13.28
CA SER A 284 -1.50 13.75 12.17
C SER A 284 -1.59 12.99 10.84
N ASP A 285 -0.66 12.11 10.56
CA ASP A 285 -0.67 11.29 9.34
C ASP A 285 -1.85 10.31 9.35
N ILE A 286 -2.10 9.64 10.47
CA ILE A 286 -3.24 8.73 10.63
C ILE A 286 -4.56 9.49 10.45
N ALA A 287 -4.72 10.66 11.07
CA ALA A 287 -5.92 11.48 10.86
C ALA A 287 -6.11 11.87 9.38
N SER A 288 -5.02 12.24 8.69
CA SER A 288 -5.06 12.60 7.27
C SER A 288 -5.46 11.40 6.40
N VAL A 289 -4.88 10.23 6.61
CA VAL A 289 -5.19 9.04 5.79
C VAL A 289 -6.59 8.51 6.08
N THR A 290 -7.09 8.64 7.30
CA THR A 290 -8.47 8.30 7.65
C THR A 290 -9.45 9.20 6.90
N ALA A 291 -9.20 10.51 6.87
CA ALA A 291 -10.02 11.45 6.12
C ALA A 291 -9.98 11.14 4.60
N ILE A 292 -8.82 10.81 4.05
CA ILE A 292 -8.67 10.37 2.66
C ILE A 292 -9.48 9.10 2.39
N ALA A 293 -9.39 8.10 3.26
CA ALA A 293 -10.09 6.83 3.10
C ALA A 293 -11.62 7.01 3.10
N ILE A 294 -12.14 7.91 3.95
CA ILE A 294 -13.57 8.24 3.98
C ILE A 294 -13.98 8.98 2.70
N ALA A 295 -13.25 10.02 2.33
CA ALA A 295 -13.55 10.86 1.17
C ALA A 295 -13.42 10.10 -0.16
N LEU A 296 -12.47 9.18 -0.25
CA LEU A 296 -12.17 8.39 -1.45
C LEU A 296 -12.60 6.93 -1.31
N SER A 297 -13.64 6.64 -0.54
CA SER A 297 -14.09 5.25 -0.29
C SER A 297 -14.37 4.47 -1.57
N ALA A 298 -14.79 5.14 -2.65
CA ALA A 298 -14.99 4.54 -3.97
C ALA A 298 -13.68 4.09 -4.66
N GLU A 299 -12.51 4.48 -4.15
CA GLU A 299 -11.21 4.04 -4.68
C GLU A 299 -10.71 2.71 -4.08
N PHE A 300 -11.41 2.21 -3.05
CA PHE A 300 -11.03 1.00 -2.33
C PHE A 300 -11.72 -0.24 -2.90
N ASP A 301 -11.33 -0.64 -4.11
CA ASP A 301 -11.86 -1.86 -4.72
C ASP A 301 -11.31 -3.11 -4.00
N VAL A 302 -12.16 -4.14 -3.97
CA VAL A 302 -11.81 -5.47 -3.48
C VAL A 302 -11.53 -6.39 -4.67
N ALA A 303 -10.32 -6.92 -4.75
CA ALA A 303 -9.91 -7.85 -5.80
C ALA A 303 -10.57 -9.23 -5.64
N GLY A 304 -10.76 -9.63 -4.40
CA GLY A 304 -11.41 -10.89 -4.03
C GLY A 304 -11.48 -11.02 -2.52
N THR A 305 -12.48 -11.78 -2.07
CA THR A 305 -12.72 -12.05 -0.66
C THR A 305 -12.51 -13.54 -0.39
N TYR A 306 -11.77 -13.84 0.67
CA TYR A 306 -11.37 -15.19 1.07
C TYR A 306 -11.67 -15.42 2.55
N THR A 307 -11.65 -16.68 2.98
CA THR A 307 -11.66 -17.09 4.38
C THR A 307 -10.24 -17.43 4.84
N LEU A 308 -10.04 -17.65 6.14
CA LEU A 308 -8.74 -18.10 6.68
C LEU A 308 -8.23 -19.37 6.00
N ASP A 309 -9.12 -20.35 5.76
CA ASP A 309 -8.75 -21.62 5.09
C ASP A 309 -8.32 -21.44 3.63
N GLN A 310 -8.60 -20.29 3.05
CA GLN A 310 -8.26 -19.96 1.67
C GLN A 310 -7.02 -19.06 1.59
N ILE A 311 -6.16 -19.06 2.60
CA ILE A 311 -4.99 -18.14 2.63
C ILE A 311 -4.03 -18.39 1.46
N ALA A 312 -3.79 -19.64 1.06
CA ALA A 312 -2.91 -19.96 -0.05
C ALA A 312 -3.43 -19.41 -1.41
N PRO A 313 -4.69 -19.67 -1.85
CA PRO A 313 -5.22 -19.00 -3.04
C PRO A 313 -5.33 -17.46 -2.87
N ALA A 314 -5.59 -16.93 -1.68
CA ALA A 314 -5.59 -15.49 -1.42
C ALA A 314 -4.19 -14.88 -1.68
N ALA A 315 -3.13 -15.50 -1.15
CA ALA A 315 -1.75 -15.06 -1.35
C ALA A 315 -1.36 -15.08 -2.85
N ARG A 316 -1.72 -16.14 -3.59
CA ARG A 316 -1.50 -16.18 -5.05
C ARG A 316 -2.24 -15.07 -5.78
N HIS A 317 -3.47 -14.75 -5.36
CA HIS A 317 -4.26 -13.69 -6.00
C HIS A 317 -3.64 -12.31 -5.86
N VAL A 318 -2.91 -12.03 -4.77
CA VAL A 318 -2.27 -10.71 -4.56
C VAL A 318 -1.34 -10.33 -5.72
N ASN A 319 -0.60 -11.30 -6.26
CA ASN A 319 0.35 -11.09 -7.36
C ASN A 319 -0.21 -11.49 -8.73
N ALA A 320 -1.49 -11.87 -8.82
CA ALA A 320 -2.10 -12.32 -10.07
C ALA A 320 -2.09 -11.21 -11.13
N PRO A 321 -1.76 -11.55 -12.37
CA PRO A 321 -1.82 -10.61 -13.48
C PRO A 321 -3.23 -10.03 -13.65
N GLY A 322 -3.34 -8.71 -13.80
CA GLY A 322 -4.62 -8.03 -14.03
C GLY A 322 -5.48 -7.82 -12.79
N LYS A 323 -5.01 -8.18 -11.59
CA LYS A 323 -5.70 -7.89 -10.34
C LYS A 323 -5.94 -6.38 -10.15
N ILE A 324 -7.15 -6.00 -9.76
CA ILE A 324 -7.52 -4.64 -9.34
C ILE A 324 -8.02 -4.69 -7.90
N GLY A 325 -7.62 -3.72 -7.10
CA GLY A 325 -8.03 -3.63 -5.70
C GLY A 325 -7.18 -4.49 -4.76
N THR A 326 -7.64 -4.63 -3.54
CA THR A 326 -6.97 -5.34 -2.44
C THR A 326 -7.63 -6.70 -2.23
N VAL A 327 -6.83 -7.72 -1.96
CA VAL A 327 -7.33 -9.03 -1.51
C VAL A 327 -7.69 -8.92 -0.04
N ILE A 328 -8.90 -9.30 0.33
CA ILE A 328 -9.43 -9.25 1.69
C ILE A 328 -9.70 -10.66 2.19
N VAL A 329 -9.31 -10.94 3.42
CA VAL A 329 -9.68 -12.16 4.15
C VAL A 329 -10.70 -11.78 5.22
N LYS A 330 -11.84 -12.46 5.24
CA LYS A 330 -12.87 -12.36 6.29
C LYS A 330 -12.67 -13.48 7.31
N VAL A 331 -12.85 -13.11 8.56
CA VAL A 331 -12.49 -13.96 9.71
C VAL A 331 -13.76 -14.52 10.36
#